data_8dfd709ee9165d53d3d70f04afe679db
#
_entry.id   8dfd709ee9165d53d3d70f04afe679db
#
_cell.length_a   1.000
_cell.length_b   1.000
_cell.length_c   1.000
_cell.angle_alpha   90.00
_cell.angle_beta   90.00
_cell.angle_gamma   90.00
#
_symmetry.space_group_name_H-M   'P 1'
#
loop_
_entity.id
_entity.type
_entity.pdbx_description
1 polymer ?
#
loop_
_entity_poly.entity_id
_entity_poly.type
_entity_poly.pdbx_seq_one_letter_code
_entity_poly.pdbx_strand_id
1 'polypeptide(L)'
;MKRVLIFTLACMLIVPGFANFKKDLRKAKKGDAQAQNYVALCYEKGEEIEKDLALAIQWYTKAAEQGYAPAQFNLGLCYEYGQGVKQDYTQAADWYRKAAEQGFAKAQNNLGLCYQYGEGVEQDYKQAVYWYRKAAEQGHAKAQYNLGLCYYNGWGVKQDYTEAVQLFREAAEQGDAKAQYNLGCCYDNGKGVEQDYTQAVYWYRKAAEQGLADAQYNLGVCYEYGKGVEQDYTQAAHWYRKAAEQGDAEAQFNLGLCYYNGRGVEQDYTQAVYWYRKAAEQGLADAQYN
;
A
#
# COMPACT_ATOMS: atom_id res chain seq x y z
N MET A 1 0.63 15.53 -4.58
CA MET A 1 1.36 14.41 -5.24
C MET A 1 0.33 13.47 -5.84
N LYS A 2 0.36 13.24 -7.16
CA LYS A 2 -0.62 12.38 -7.84
C LYS A 2 -0.40 10.93 -7.36
N ARG A 3 -1.43 10.31 -6.76
CA ARG A 3 -1.43 8.85 -6.49
C ARG A 3 -1.20 8.15 -7.83
N VAL A 4 0.00 7.56 -7.99
CA VAL A 4 0.30 6.71 -9.14
C VAL A 4 -0.48 5.41 -8.95
N LEU A 5 -1.32 5.10 -9.95
CA LEU A 5 -2.08 3.86 -10.05
C LEU A 5 -1.16 2.65 -9.95
N ILE A 6 -1.13 2.01 -8.81
CA ILE A 6 -0.78 0.60 -8.72
C ILE A 6 -2.09 -0.12 -8.47
N PHE A 7 -2.77 -0.48 -9.57
CA PHE A 7 -3.84 -1.46 -9.57
C PHE A 7 -3.20 -2.84 -9.32
N THR A 8 -2.82 -3.12 -8.08
CA THR A 8 -2.48 -4.48 -7.69
C THR A 8 -3.72 -5.12 -7.09
N LEU A 9 -4.29 -6.05 -7.86
CA LEU A 9 -4.95 -7.30 -7.41
C LEU A 9 -5.31 -7.36 -5.91
N ALA A 10 -6.29 -6.64 -5.48
CA ALA A 10 -6.78 -6.75 -4.11
C ALA A 10 -8.30 -6.75 -4.06
N CYS A 11 -8.91 -7.70 -4.75
CA CYS A 11 -10.28 -8.12 -4.48
C CYS A 11 -10.54 -9.52 -5.02
N MET A 12 -9.70 -10.49 -4.63
CA MET A 12 -10.17 -11.88 -4.60
C MET A 12 -10.79 -12.12 -3.22
N LEU A 13 -11.99 -11.60 -2.97
CA LEU A 13 -12.96 -12.42 -2.29
C LEU A 13 -13.39 -13.47 -3.32
N ILE A 14 -12.69 -14.60 -3.36
CA ILE A 14 -13.24 -15.83 -3.92
C ILE A 14 -14.47 -16.09 -3.05
N VAL A 15 -15.63 -15.66 -3.53
CA VAL A 15 -16.91 -16.16 -3.04
C VAL A 15 -17.03 -17.56 -3.66
N PRO A 16 -16.89 -18.64 -2.89
CA PRO A 16 -17.00 -19.98 -3.45
C PRO A 16 -18.43 -20.11 -4.00
N GLY A 17 -18.60 -20.37 -5.29
CA GLY A 17 -19.85 -20.86 -5.81
C GLY A 17 -20.50 -20.14 -6.97
N PHE A 18 -19.87 -19.18 -7.63
CA PHE A 18 -20.48 -18.52 -8.79
C PHE A 18 -19.78 -18.89 -10.11
N ALA A 19 -19.99 -20.11 -10.55
CA ALA A 19 -19.36 -20.61 -11.77
C ALA A 19 -20.16 -20.34 -13.05
N ASN A 20 -21.21 -19.47 -13.02
CA ASN A 20 -22.04 -19.25 -14.21
C ASN A 20 -22.73 -17.89 -14.21
N PHE A 21 -22.12 -16.94 -14.92
CA PHE A 21 -22.67 -15.58 -15.13
C PHE A 21 -24.16 -15.53 -15.51
N LYS A 22 -24.61 -16.44 -16.41
CA LYS A 22 -26.02 -16.48 -16.84
C LYS A 22 -26.97 -16.82 -15.68
N LYS A 23 -26.55 -17.69 -14.75
CA LYS A 23 -27.34 -18.05 -13.57
C LYS A 23 -27.40 -16.85 -12.61
N ASP A 24 -26.29 -16.19 -12.40
CA ASP A 24 -26.22 -15.07 -11.46
C ASP A 24 -26.90 -13.82 -12.02
N LEU A 25 -26.86 -13.59 -13.35
CA LEU A 25 -27.65 -12.55 -14.00
C LEU A 25 -29.14 -12.77 -13.81
N ARG A 26 -29.63 -14.04 -13.79
CA ARG A 26 -31.04 -14.33 -13.50
C ARG A 26 -31.44 -13.99 -12.07
N LYS A 27 -30.53 -14.27 -11.09
CA LYS A 27 -30.76 -13.90 -9.69
C LYS A 27 -30.70 -12.38 -9.50
N ALA A 28 -29.70 -11.73 -10.09
CA ALA A 28 -29.55 -10.28 -10.07
C ALA A 28 -30.79 -9.55 -10.60
N LYS A 29 -31.37 -10.05 -11.72
CA LYS A 29 -32.64 -9.54 -12.28
C LYS A 29 -33.85 -9.74 -11.36
N LYS A 30 -33.78 -10.71 -10.44
CA LYS A 30 -34.82 -10.95 -9.42
C LYS A 30 -34.60 -10.14 -8.13
N GLY A 31 -33.56 -9.31 -8.08
CA GLY A 31 -33.28 -8.43 -6.95
C GLY A 31 -32.24 -8.92 -5.95
N ASP A 32 -31.58 -10.07 -6.18
CA ASP A 32 -30.53 -10.58 -5.29
C ASP A 32 -29.32 -9.64 -5.31
N ALA A 33 -29.08 -8.93 -4.21
CA ALA A 33 -28.03 -7.91 -4.10
C ALA A 33 -26.61 -8.48 -4.23
N GLN A 34 -26.37 -9.68 -3.74
CA GLN A 34 -25.07 -10.34 -3.88
C GLN A 34 -24.82 -10.71 -5.35
N ALA A 35 -25.82 -11.25 -6.04
CA ALA A 35 -25.71 -11.54 -7.46
C ALA A 35 -25.57 -10.26 -8.30
N GLN A 36 -26.24 -9.16 -7.93
CA GLN A 36 -26.08 -7.86 -8.59
C GLN A 36 -24.65 -7.34 -8.46
N ASN A 37 -24.05 -7.40 -7.27
CA ASN A 37 -22.66 -7.03 -7.07
C ASN A 37 -21.69 -7.91 -7.88
N TYR A 38 -21.94 -9.23 -7.95
CA TYR A 38 -21.13 -10.12 -8.76
C TYR A 38 -21.23 -9.81 -10.26
N VAL A 39 -22.44 -9.60 -10.77
CA VAL A 39 -22.67 -9.21 -12.18
C VAL A 39 -21.99 -7.89 -12.49
N ALA A 40 -22.01 -6.93 -11.56
CA ALA A 40 -21.28 -5.67 -11.69
C ALA A 40 -19.76 -5.89 -11.81
N LEU A 41 -19.18 -6.76 -10.96
CA LEU A 41 -17.75 -7.13 -11.04
C LEU A 41 -17.38 -7.78 -12.39
N CYS A 42 -18.25 -8.64 -12.93
CA CYS A 42 -18.01 -9.24 -14.24
C CYS A 42 -17.96 -8.18 -15.35
N TYR A 43 -18.90 -7.23 -15.36
CA TYR A 43 -18.87 -6.13 -16.31
C TYR A 43 -17.69 -5.18 -16.10
N GLU A 44 -17.28 -4.91 -14.87
CA GLU A 44 -16.13 -4.06 -14.56
C GLU A 44 -14.82 -4.65 -15.09
N LYS A 45 -14.61 -5.96 -14.88
CA LYS A 45 -13.38 -6.65 -15.27
C LYS A 45 -13.35 -7.12 -16.71
N GLY A 46 -14.51 -7.38 -17.31
CA GLY A 46 -14.61 -8.07 -18.58
C GLY A 46 -14.42 -9.59 -18.46
N GLU A 47 -14.70 -10.15 -17.28
CA GLU A 47 -14.64 -11.58 -17.03
C GLU A 47 -15.98 -12.23 -17.37
N GLU A 48 -16.00 -13.27 -18.20
CA GLU A 48 -17.17 -14.00 -18.73
C GLU A 48 -18.11 -13.17 -19.64
N ILE A 49 -17.93 -11.87 -19.74
CA ILE A 49 -18.73 -10.94 -20.54
C ILE A 49 -17.85 -9.77 -21.00
N GLU A 50 -18.19 -9.11 -22.09
CA GLU A 50 -17.51 -7.91 -22.54
C GLU A 50 -17.58 -6.81 -21.45
N LYS A 51 -16.46 -6.13 -21.25
CA LYS A 51 -16.32 -5.07 -20.25
C LYS A 51 -17.27 -3.91 -20.56
N ASP A 52 -18.12 -3.55 -19.58
CA ASP A 52 -19.02 -2.40 -19.66
C ASP A 52 -19.13 -1.72 -18.29
N LEU A 53 -18.40 -0.63 -18.13
CA LEU A 53 -18.36 0.11 -16.87
C LEU A 53 -19.70 0.78 -16.55
N ALA A 54 -20.48 1.18 -17.56
CA ALA A 54 -21.79 1.80 -17.35
C ALA A 54 -22.80 0.78 -16.80
N LEU A 55 -22.79 -0.45 -17.33
CA LEU A 55 -23.58 -1.54 -16.78
C LEU A 55 -23.10 -1.97 -15.39
N ALA A 56 -21.78 -1.98 -15.16
CA ALA A 56 -21.22 -2.28 -13.84
C ALA A 56 -21.77 -1.32 -12.78
N ILE A 57 -21.73 -0.02 -13.03
CA ILE A 57 -22.28 1.02 -12.15
C ILE A 57 -23.77 0.80 -11.88
N GLN A 58 -24.56 0.51 -12.90
CA GLN A 58 -25.99 0.27 -12.72
C GLN A 58 -26.28 -0.90 -11.78
N TRP A 59 -25.51 -1.99 -11.91
CA TRP A 59 -25.65 -3.16 -11.05
C TRP A 59 -25.12 -2.91 -9.63
N TYR A 60 -23.97 -2.21 -9.48
CA TYR A 60 -23.47 -1.80 -8.16
C TYR A 60 -24.49 -0.91 -7.45
N THR A 61 -25.07 0.08 -8.14
CA THR A 61 -26.06 0.98 -7.58
C THR A 61 -27.27 0.21 -7.06
N LYS A 62 -27.83 -0.72 -7.86
CA LYS A 62 -28.95 -1.55 -7.43
C LYS A 62 -28.67 -2.36 -6.16
N ALA A 63 -27.47 -2.94 -6.05
CA ALA A 63 -27.08 -3.70 -4.87
C ALA A 63 -26.78 -2.77 -3.66
N ALA A 64 -26.16 -1.62 -3.90
CA ALA A 64 -25.80 -0.66 -2.88
C ALA A 64 -27.03 0.02 -2.25
N GLU A 65 -28.04 0.32 -3.06
CA GLU A 65 -29.32 0.87 -2.60
C GLU A 65 -30.11 -0.12 -1.73
N GLN A 66 -29.90 -1.41 -1.90
CA GLN A 66 -30.44 -2.46 -1.03
C GLN A 66 -29.66 -2.61 0.28
N GLY A 67 -28.61 -1.81 0.51
CA GLY A 67 -27.79 -1.87 1.71
C GLY A 67 -26.65 -2.88 1.64
N TYR A 68 -26.35 -3.49 0.49
CA TYR A 68 -25.27 -4.47 0.40
C TYR A 68 -23.89 -3.80 0.50
N ALA A 69 -23.25 -3.93 1.66
CA ALA A 69 -22.02 -3.23 1.99
C ALA A 69 -20.85 -3.44 0.98
N PRO A 70 -20.60 -4.65 0.44
CA PRO A 70 -19.59 -4.82 -0.61
C PRO A 70 -19.90 -4.00 -1.87
N ALA A 71 -21.16 -3.88 -2.28
CA ALA A 71 -21.53 -3.06 -3.44
C ALA A 71 -21.40 -1.57 -3.15
N GLN A 72 -21.77 -1.13 -1.95
CA GLN A 72 -21.54 0.26 -1.51
C GLN A 72 -20.07 0.62 -1.55
N PHE A 73 -19.20 -0.27 -1.06
CA PHE A 73 -17.75 -0.10 -1.13
C PHE A 73 -17.24 -0.02 -2.58
N ASN A 74 -17.69 -0.95 -3.45
CA ASN A 74 -17.28 -0.96 -4.86
C ASN A 74 -17.77 0.28 -5.60
N LEU A 75 -18.99 0.73 -5.34
CA LEU A 75 -19.53 1.97 -5.90
C LEU A 75 -18.73 3.19 -5.42
N GLY A 76 -18.33 3.21 -4.15
CA GLY A 76 -17.41 4.20 -3.62
C GLY A 76 -16.09 4.24 -4.39
N LEU A 77 -15.49 3.08 -4.68
CA LEU A 77 -14.28 2.99 -5.51
C LEU A 77 -14.52 3.54 -6.93
N CYS A 78 -15.65 3.22 -7.54
CA CYS A 78 -15.98 3.75 -8.87
C CYS A 78 -16.02 5.28 -8.88
N TYR A 79 -16.61 5.91 -7.88
CA TYR A 79 -16.60 7.36 -7.75
C TYR A 79 -15.23 7.93 -7.40
N GLU A 80 -14.44 7.24 -6.55
CA GLU A 80 -13.08 7.66 -6.21
C GLU A 80 -12.17 7.73 -7.43
N TYR A 81 -12.29 6.75 -8.35
CA TYR A 81 -11.41 6.64 -9.52
C TYR A 81 -12.05 7.13 -10.84
N GLY A 82 -13.31 7.52 -10.83
CA GLY A 82 -14.01 7.93 -12.05
C GLY A 82 -14.26 6.76 -13.02
N GLN A 83 -14.46 5.55 -12.50
CA GLN A 83 -14.67 4.35 -13.33
C GLN A 83 -16.14 4.18 -13.68
N GLY A 84 -16.48 4.42 -14.94
CA GLY A 84 -17.87 4.36 -15.42
C GLY A 84 -18.78 5.51 -14.97
N VAL A 85 -18.25 6.40 -14.14
CA VAL A 85 -18.90 7.63 -13.65
C VAL A 85 -17.87 8.76 -13.61
N LYS A 86 -18.33 10.01 -13.54
CA LYS A 86 -17.44 11.13 -13.25
C LYS A 86 -16.86 10.99 -11.84
N GLN A 87 -15.56 11.22 -11.70
CA GLN A 87 -14.91 11.22 -10.40
C GLN A 87 -15.58 12.20 -9.44
N ASP A 88 -15.91 11.70 -8.24
CA ASP A 88 -16.55 12.49 -7.19
C ASP A 88 -16.20 11.90 -5.81
N TYR A 89 -15.26 12.57 -5.12
CA TYR A 89 -14.81 12.14 -3.79
C TYR A 89 -15.91 12.25 -2.72
N THR A 90 -16.87 13.19 -2.87
CA THR A 90 -17.99 13.32 -1.93
C THR A 90 -18.89 12.10 -2.01
N GLN A 91 -19.26 11.70 -3.24
CA GLN A 91 -20.02 10.47 -3.46
C GLN A 91 -19.24 9.23 -2.97
N ALA A 92 -17.94 9.17 -3.22
CA ALA A 92 -17.11 8.07 -2.75
C ALA A 92 -17.15 7.96 -1.22
N ALA A 93 -16.92 9.06 -0.51
CA ALA A 93 -16.95 9.10 0.96
C ALA A 93 -18.33 8.72 1.53
N ASP A 94 -19.41 9.16 0.89
CA ASP A 94 -20.77 8.81 1.32
C ASP A 94 -21.08 7.33 1.17
N TRP A 95 -20.66 6.71 0.08
CA TRP A 95 -20.82 5.28 -0.11
C TRP A 95 -19.91 4.47 0.82
N TYR A 96 -18.66 4.91 1.04
CA TYR A 96 -17.78 4.29 2.04
C TYR A 96 -18.38 4.38 3.44
N ARG A 97 -19.00 5.53 3.82
CA ARG A 97 -19.64 5.70 5.12
C ARG A 97 -20.75 4.68 5.33
N LYS A 98 -21.66 4.52 4.35
CA LYS A 98 -22.75 3.54 4.40
C LYS A 98 -22.23 2.11 4.62
N ALA A 99 -21.17 1.71 3.93
CA ALA A 99 -20.56 0.39 4.10
C ALA A 99 -19.79 0.28 5.43
N ALA A 100 -19.09 1.34 5.85
CA ALA A 100 -18.31 1.38 7.08
C ALA A 100 -19.18 1.28 8.35
N GLU A 101 -20.33 1.93 8.34
CA GLU A 101 -21.33 1.87 9.41
C GLU A 101 -21.91 0.46 9.60
N GLN A 102 -21.94 -0.34 8.54
CA GLN A 102 -22.29 -1.76 8.58
C GLN A 102 -21.13 -2.67 9.05
N GLY A 103 -19.97 -2.11 9.39
CA GLY A 103 -18.81 -2.88 9.83
C GLY A 103 -17.90 -3.37 8.71
N PHE A 104 -18.07 -2.95 7.47
CA PHE A 104 -17.21 -3.41 6.38
C PHE A 104 -15.80 -2.82 6.49
N ALA A 105 -14.82 -3.62 6.95
CA ALA A 105 -13.48 -3.17 7.31
C ALA A 105 -12.75 -2.41 6.20
N LYS A 106 -12.89 -2.83 4.95
CA LYS A 106 -12.29 -2.14 3.80
C LYS A 106 -12.84 -0.72 3.63
N ALA A 107 -14.16 -0.56 3.82
CA ALA A 107 -14.80 0.74 3.73
C ALA A 107 -14.43 1.63 4.93
N GLN A 108 -14.30 1.06 6.11
CA GLN A 108 -13.81 1.78 7.30
C GLN A 108 -12.39 2.31 7.05
N ASN A 109 -11.48 1.48 6.51
CA ASN A 109 -10.15 1.95 6.14
C ASN A 109 -10.19 3.09 5.10
N ASN A 110 -11.00 2.94 4.03
CA ASN A 110 -11.07 3.96 2.99
C ASN A 110 -11.72 5.26 3.48
N LEU A 111 -12.74 5.17 4.32
CA LEU A 111 -13.33 6.35 4.96
C LEU A 111 -12.31 7.03 5.89
N GLY A 112 -11.48 6.27 6.61
CA GLY A 112 -10.35 6.79 7.35
C GLY A 112 -9.38 7.57 6.46
N LEU A 113 -9.06 7.05 5.26
CA LEU A 113 -8.23 7.75 4.27
C LEU A 113 -8.91 9.04 3.77
N CYS A 114 -10.23 9.01 3.52
CA CYS A 114 -10.98 10.22 3.15
C CYS A 114 -10.81 11.32 4.20
N TYR A 115 -10.97 11.01 5.47
CA TYR A 115 -10.77 11.97 6.56
C TYR A 115 -9.30 12.39 6.73
N GLN A 116 -8.35 11.50 6.53
CA GLN A 116 -6.93 11.82 6.63
C GLN A 116 -6.47 12.82 5.58
N TYR A 117 -7.00 12.73 4.35
CA TYR A 117 -6.58 13.59 3.24
C TYR A 117 -7.58 14.70 2.90
N GLY A 118 -8.76 14.72 3.51
CA GLY A 118 -9.81 15.67 3.18
C GLY A 118 -10.44 15.40 1.81
N GLU A 119 -10.49 14.14 1.38
CA GLU A 119 -11.06 13.75 0.08
C GLU A 119 -12.56 13.46 0.23
N GLY A 120 -13.41 14.37 -0.28
CA GLY A 120 -14.86 14.29 -0.21
C GLY A 120 -15.47 14.62 1.16
N VAL A 121 -14.64 14.85 2.16
CA VAL A 121 -14.98 15.29 3.52
C VAL A 121 -13.95 16.31 3.99
N GLU A 122 -14.28 17.09 5.01
CA GLU A 122 -13.29 17.93 5.69
C GLU A 122 -12.22 17.06 6.36
N GLN A 123 -10.95 17.49 6.27
CA GLN A 123 -9.84 16.76 6.89
C GLN A 123 -9.99 16.70 8.41
N ASP A 124 -10.01 15.49 8.95
CA ASP A 124 -10.10 15.25 10.40
C ASP A 124 -9.34 13.97 10.80
N TYR A 125 -8.14 14.16 11.36
CA TYR A 125 -7.33 13.03 11.82
C TYR A 125 -7.97 12.24 12.97
N LYS A 126 -8.85 12.84 13.80
CA LYS A 126 -9.54 12.09 14.87
C LYS A 126 -10.57 11.14 14.28
N GLN A 127 -11.29 11.59 13.24
CA GLN A 127 -12.20 10.74 12.49
C GLN A 127 -11.43 9.64 11.71
N ALA A 128 -10.29 9.98 11.12
CA ALA A 128 -9.44 8.99 10.46
C ALA A 128 -9.03 7.86 11.44
N VAL A 129 -8.53 8.23 12.61
CA VAL A 129 -8.16 7.28 13.67
C VAL A 129 -9.34 6.43 14.13
N TYR A 130 -10.51 7.03 14.31
CA TYR A 130 -11.72 6.29 14.71
C TYR A 130 -12.05 5.17 13.71
N TRP A 131 -12.03 5.48 12.42
CA TRP A 131 -12.36 4.51 11.39
C TRP A 131 -11.25 3.48 11.16
N TYR A 132 -9.97 3.89 11.22
CA TYR A 132 -8.85 2.95 11.16
C TYR A 132 -8.88 1.95 12.32
N ARG A 133 -9.19 2.42 13.55
CA ARG A 133 -9.28 1.54 14.73
C ARG A 133 -10.36 0.49 14.53
N LYS A 134 -11.54 0.88 14.08
CA LYS A 134 -12.63 -0.08 13.79
C LYS A 134 -12.24 -1.15 12.76
N ALA A 135 -11.50 -0.77 11.73
CA ALA A 135 -11.01 -1.72 10.74
C ALA A 135 -9.84 -2.57 11.27
N ALA A 136 -8.94 -1.97 12.06
CA ALA A 136 -7.79 -2.66 12.66
C ALA A 136 -8.23 -3.73 13.67
N GLU A 137 -9.24 -3.44 14.49
CA GLU A 137 -9.85 -4.40 15.43
C GLU A 137 -10.43 -5.64 14.73
N GLN A 138 -10.78 -5.52 13.45
CA GLN A 138 -11.20 -6.65 12.61
C GLN A 138 -10.02 -7.35 11.92
N GLY A 139 -8.77 -7.00 12.24
CA GLY A 139 -7.57 -7.57 11.65
C GLY A 139 -7.24 -7.05 10.26
N HIS A 140 -7.78 -5.91 9.81
CA HIS A 140 -7.49 -5.37 8.48
C HIS A 140 -6.08 -4.76 8.43
N ALA A 141 -5.12 -5.45 7.80
CA ALA A 141 -3.70 -5.10 7.81
C ALA A 141 -3.40 -3.65 7.40
N LYS A 142 -4.04 -3.14 6.34
CA LYS A 142 -3.84 -1.75 5.89
C LYS A 142 -4.32 -0.73 6.92
N ALA A 143 -5.38 -1.05 7.67
CA ALA A 143 -5.88 -0.17 8.71
C ALA A 143 -4.98 -0.21 9.95
N GLN A 144 -4.45 -1.37 10.31
CA GLN A 144 -3.43 -1.49 11.36
C GLN A 144 -2.19 -0.65 11.01
N TYR A 145 -1.70 -0.77 9.77
CA TYR A 145 -0.62 0.07 9.27
C TYR A 145 -0.94 1.57 9.36
N ASN A 146 -2.10 2.01 8.86
CA ASN A 146 -2.51 3.41 8.86
C ASN A 146 -2.70 3.95 10.28
N LEU A 147 -3.29 3.15 11.18
CA LEU A 147 -3.43 3.49 12.59
C LEU A 147 -2.04 3.57 13.27
N GLY A 148 -1.15 2.65 12.97
CA GLY A 148 0.24 2.67 13.40
C GLY A 148 0.95 3.96 13.01
N LEU A 149 0.76 4.45 11.77
CA LEU A 149 1.28 5.75 11.33
C LEU A 149 0.68 6.91 12.12
N CYS A 150 -0.62 6.85 12.47
CA CYS A 150 -1.25 7.88 13.29
C CYS A 150 -0.60 7.96 14.69
N TYR A 151 -0.35 6.83 15.33
CA TYR A 151 0.34 6.79 16.61
C TYR A 151 1.81 7.19 16.49
N TYR A 152 2.50 6.76 15.43
CA TYR A 152 3.91 7.10 15.20
C TYR A 152 4.13 8.60 15.04
N ASN A 153 3.20 9.30 14.36
CA ASN A 153 3.29 10.73 14.06
C ASN A 153 2.49 11.63 15.01
N GLY A 154 1.61 11.07 15.86
CA GLY A 154 0.71 11.85 16.69
C GLY A 154 -0.45 12.48 15.92
N TRP A 155 -0.90 11.88 14.81
CA TRP A 155 -2.01 12.39 14.00
C TRP A 155 -3.36 11.97 14.58
N GLY A 156 -4.13 12.92 15.09
CA GLY A 156 -5.44 12.67 15.70
C GLY A 156 -5.43 11.91 17.02
N VAL A 157 -4.26 11.46 17.48
CA VAL A 157 -3.98 10.79 18.75
C VAL A 157 -2.70 11.33 19.36
N LYS A 158 -2.49 11.09 20.68
CA LYS A 158 -1.18 11.33 21.27
C LYS A 158 -0.15 10.37 20.66
N GLN A 159 1.03 10.90 20.30
CA GLN A 159 2.12 10.09 19.80
C GLN A 159 2.48 8.96 20.78
N ASP A 160 2.56 7.74 20.26
CA ASP A 160 2.94 6.55 21.02
C ASP A 160 3.64 5.55 20.11
N TYR A 161 4.97 5.49 20.21
CA TYR A 161 5.79 4.58 19.38
C TYR A 161 5.58 3.11 19.74
N THR A 162 5.24 2.79 21.00
CA THR A 162 5.02 1.41 21.43
C THR A 162 3.75 0.85 20.79
N GLU A 163 2.67 1.64 20.80
CA GLU A 163 1.42 1.29 20.13
C GLU A 163 1.61 1.20 18.62
N ALA A 164 2.37 2.15 18.03
CA ALA A 164 2.68 2.11 16.61
C ALA A 164 3.41 0.83 16.21
N VAL A 165 4.40 0.40 16.98
CA VAL A 165 5.18 -0.83 16.72
C VAL A 165 4.29 -2.07 16.82
N GLN A 166 3.39 -2.15 17.78
CA GLN A 166 2.44 -3.26 17.88
C GLN A 166 1.58 -3.36 16.62
N LEU A 167 1.00 -2.25 16.19
CA LEU A 167 0.16 -2.18 14.99
C LEU A 167 0.94 -2.48 13.71
N PHE A 168 2.18 -1.97 13.58
CA PHE A 168 3.05 -2.32 12.45
C PHE A 168 3.38 -3.81 12.45
N ARG A 169 3.63 -4.43 13.61
CA ARG A 169 3.89 -5.86 13.71
C ARG A 169 2.70 -6.70 13.26
N GLU A 170 1.51 -6.37 13.73
CA GLU A 170 0.28 -7.06 13.31
C GLU A 170 0.06 -6.99 11.80
N ALA A 171 0.27 -5.83 11.19
CA ALA A 171 0.17 -5.67 9.74
C ALA A 171 1.32 -6.37 8.98
N ALA A 172 2.55 -6.30 9.51
CA ALA A 172 3.75 -6.91 8.93
C ALA A 172 3.67 -8.44 8.90
N GLU A 173 3.14 -9.05 9.96
CA GLU A 173 2.91 -10.50 10.05
C GLU A 173 1.87 -10.97 9.04
N GLN A 174 0.92 -10.12 8.65
CA GLN A 174 -0.03 -10.37 7.57
C GLN A 174 0.56 -10.11 6.18
N GLY A 175 1.82 -9.69 6.08
CA GLY A 175 2.54 -9.50 4.82
C GLY A 175 2.49 -8.08 4.25
N ASP A 176 1.99 -7.07 4.98
CA ASP A 176 2.04 -5.69 4.49
C ASP A 176 3.48 -5.18 4.41
N ALA A 177 3.99 -4.96 3.18
CA ALA A 177 5.38 -4.59 2.94
C ALA A 177 5.77 -3.25 3.58
N LYS A 178 4.84 -2.30 3.64
CA LYS A 178 5.09 -0.98 4.26
C LYS A 178 5.18 -1.09 5.77
N ALA A 179 4.34 -1.93 6.38
CA ALA A 179 4.40 -2.20 7.80
C ALA A 179 5.70 -2.95 8.15
N GLN A 180 6.12 -3.91 7.35
CA GLN A 180 7.42 -4.59 7.52
C GLN A 180 8.57 -3.60 7.49
N TYR A 181 8.59 -2.70 6.52
CA TYR A 181 9.61 -1.66 6.43
C TYR A 181 9.61 -0.75 7.67
N ASN A 182 8.45 -0.21 8.06
CA ASN A 182 8.37 0.68 9.22
C ASN A 182 8.73 -0.02 10.53
N LEU A 183 8.38 -1.29 10.66
CA LEU A 183 8.80 -2.11 11.81
C LEU A 183 10.32 -2.31 11.82
N GLY A 184 10.93 -2.55 10.67
CA GLY A 184 12.38 -2.57 10.49
C GLY A 184 13.03 -1.25 10.94
N CYS A 185 12.48 -0.11 10.51
CA CYS A 185 12.94 1.21 10.94
C CYS A 185 12.79 1.44 12.45
N CYS A 186 11.73 0.91 13.06
CA CYS A 186 11.55 1.00 14.51
C CYS A 186 12.64 0.24 15.26
N TYR A 187 12.98 -0.96 14.83
CA TYR A 187 14.08 -1.74 15.41
C TYR A 187 15.45 -1.12 15.14
N ASP A 188 15.69 -0.59 13.94
CA ASP A 188 16.96 0.06 13.58
C ASP A 188 17.23 1.30 14.45
N ASN A 189 16.17 2.05 14.80
CA ASN A 189 16.30 3.30 15.56
C ASN A 189 15.95 3.19 17.05
N GLY A 190 15.51 2.04 17.53
CA GLY A 190 15.05 1.86 18.92
C GLY A 190 13.81 2.67 19.25
N LYS A 191 12.90 2.90 18.30
CA LYS A 191 11.67 3.65 18.51
C LYS A 191 10.51 2.74 18.88
N GLY A 192 10.03 2.84 20.12
CA GLY A 192 8.94 2.02 20.64
C GLY A 192 9.30 0.56 20.94
N VAL A 193 10.51 0.17 20.61
CA VAL A 193 11.16 -1.11 20.92
C VAL A 193 12.63 -0.88 21.25
N GLU A 194 13.28 -1.83 21.90
CA GLU A 194 14.73 -1.84 22.03
C GLU A 194 15.39 -1.97 20.65
N GLN A 195 16.50 -1.24 20.44
CA GLN A 195 17.22 -1.28 19.17
C GLN A 195 17.77 -2.70 18.93
N ASP A 196 17.45 -3.25 17.77
CA ASP A 196 17.91 -4.58 17.34
C ASP A 196 18.10 -4.61 15.82
N TYR A 197 19.36 -4.49 15.38
CA TYR A 197 19.70 -4.51 13.96
C TYR A 197 19.39 -5.85 13.28
N THR A 198 19.41 -6.96 14.01
CA THR A 198 19.07 -8.28 13.46
C THR A 198 17.59 -8.35 13.13
N GLN A 199 16.74 -7.83 14.01
CA GLN A 199 15.31 -7.69 13.75
C GLN A 199 15.05 -6.68 12.61
N ALA A 200 15.77 -5.57 12.58
CA ALA A 200 15.65 -4.60 11.49
C ALA A 200 15.92 -5.25 10.13
N VAL A 201 17.03 -5.97 9.99
CA VAL A 201 17.38 -6.70 8.76
C VAL A 201 16.35 -7.75 8.39
N TYR A 202 15.83 -8.49 9.36
CA TYR A 202 14.78 -9.48 9.11
C TYR A 202 13.55 -8.84 8.44
N TRP A 203 13.07 -7.72 8.97
CA TRP A 203 11.89 -7.04 8.47
C TRP A 203 12.17 -6.28 7.17
N TYR A 204 13.33 -5.62 7.04
CA TYR A 204 13.76 -5.01 5.76
C TYR A 204 13.83 -6.04 4.64
N ARG A 205 14.39 -7.23 4.90
CA ARG A 205 14.46 -8.30 3.89
C ARG A 205 13.08 -8.72 3.41
N LYS A 206 12.14 -8.93 4.31
CA LYS A 206 10.76 -9.27 3.94
C LYS A 206 10.10 -8.22 3.07
N ALA A 207 10.26 -6.96 3.38
CA ALA A 207 9.74 -5.85 2.57
C ALA A 207 10.48 -5.71 1.23
N ALA A 208 11.81 -5.88 1.23
CA ALA A 208 12.66 -5.80 0.05
C ALA A 208 12.36 -6.93 -0.97
N GLU A 209 12.10 -8.13 -0.49
CA GLU A 209 11.69 -9.28 -1.31
C GLU A 209 10.33 -9.06 -1.98
N GLN A 210 9.46 -8.25 -1.38
CA GLN A 210 8.20 -7.80 -1.98
C GLN A 210 8.37 -6.62 -2.95
N GLY A 211 9.59 -6.14 -3.15
CA GLY A 211 9.92 -5.10 -4.11
C GLY A 211 9.88 -3.67 -3.56
N LEU A 212 9.77 -3.45 -2.26
CA LEU A 212 9.75 -2.09 -1.70
C LEU A 212 11.16 -1.46 -1.79
N ALA A 213 11.31 -0.39 -2.59
CA ALA A 213 12.60 0.24 -2.88
C ALA A 213 13.30 0.76 -1.62
N ASP A 214 12.57 1.46 -0.72
CA ASP A 214 13.11 1.95 0.54
C ASP A 214 13.72 0.81 1.40
N ALA A 215 13.07 -0.35 1.42
CA ALA A 215 13.54 -1.51 2.16
C ALA A 215 14.76 -2.16 1.49
N GLN A 216 14.80 -2.20 0.16
CA GLN A 216 15.95 -2.68 -0.60
C GLN A 216 17.18 -1.79 -0.34
N TYR A 217 16.99 -0.48 -0.37
CA TYR A 217 18.03 0.46 -0.03
C TYR A 217 18.59 0.22 1.40
N ASN A 218 17.71 0.21 2.41
CA ASN A 218 18.13 0.02 3.79
C ASN A 218 18.79 -1.35 4.02
N LEU A 219 18.32 -2.40 3.37
CA LEU A 219 18.95 -3.71 3.42
C LEU A 219 20.37 -3.68 2.79
N GLY A 220 20.52 -2.95 1.68
CA GLY A 220 21.84 -2.67 1.09
C GLY A 220 22.79 -1.99 2.07
N VAL A 221 22.30 -0.96 2.77
CA VAL A 221 23.05 -0.27 3.84
C VAL A 221 23.43 -1.23 4.97
N CYS A 222 22.52 -2.09 5.41
CA CYS A 222 22.82 -3.08 6.44
C CYS A 222 23.96 -4.02 6.03
N TYR A 223 23.99 -4.50 4.80
CA TYR A 223 25.07 -5.34 4.29
C TYR A 223 26.37 -4.56 4.09
N GLU A 224 26.31 -3.30 3.65
CA GLU A 224 27.50 -2.47 3.46
C GLU A 224 28.26 -2.24 4.76
N TYR A 225 27.53 -2.01 5.86
CA TYR A 225 28.12 -1.68 7.15
C TYR A 225 28.16 -2.84 8.16
N GLY A 226 27.66 -4.01 7.81
CA GLY A 226 27.59 -5.16 8.72
C GLY A 226 26.64 -4.94 9.89
N LYS A 227 25.55 -4.17 9.69
CA LYS A 227 24.55 -3.91 10.73
C LYS A 227 23.51 -5.03 10.79
N GLY A 228 23.55 -5.82 11.85
CA GLY A 228 22.63 -6.95 12.07
C GLY A 228 22.82 -8.14 11.11
N VAL A 229 23.80 -8.06 10.22
CA VAL A 229 24.27 -9.11 9.31
C VAL A 229 25.78 -9.02 9.18
N GLU A 230 26.43 -10.08 8.70
CA GLU A 230 27.82 -10.02 8.28
C GLU A 230 27.98 -9.06 7.09
N GLN A 231 29.04 -8.25 7.10
CA GLN A 231 29.32 -7.31 6.02
C GLN A 231 29.53 -8.05 4.69
N ASP A 232 28.79 -7.65 3.67
CA ASP A 232 28.86 -8.25 2.33
C ASP A 232 28.58 -7.18 1.26
N TYR A 233 29.64 -6.68 0.63
CA TYR A 233 29.52 -5.68 -0.43
C TYR A 233 28.80 -6.21 -1.68
N THR A 234 28.86 -7.53 -1.95
CA THR A 234 28.14 -8.13 -3.09
C THR A 234 26.64 -8.07 -2.86
N GLN A 235 26.20 -8.41 -1.65
CA GLN A 235 24.79 -8.24 -1.25
C GLN A 235 24.38 -6.77 -1.22
N ALA A 236 25.23 -5.88 -0.70
CA ALA A 236 24.95 -4.45 -0.70
C ALA A 236 24.70 -3.92 -2.13
N ALA A 237 25.61 -4.18 -3.06
CA ALA A 237 25.49 -3.77 -4.45
C ALA A 237 24.26 -4.40 -5.14
N HIS A 238 23.92 -5.66 -4.82
CA HIS A 238 22.71 -6.31 -5.34
C HIS A 238 21.44 -5.59 -4.91
N TRP A 239 21.31 -5.26 -3.63
CA TRP A 239 20.11 -4.60 -3.11
C TRP A 239 20.04 -3.13 -3.53
N TYR A 240 21.15 -2.40 -3.56
CA TYR A 240 21.21 -1.05 -4.13
C TYR A 240 20.77 -1.05 -5.60
N ARG A 241 21.19 -2.03 -6.41
CA ARG A 241 20.78 -2.12 -7.81
C ARG A 241 19.26 -2.26 -7.94
N LYS A 242 18.64 -3.12 -7.13
CA LYS A 242 17.17 -3.29 -7.16
C LYS A 242 16.43 -2.01 -6.81
N ALA A 243 16.87 -1.26 -5.81
CA ALA A 243 16.27 0.02 -5.45
C ALA A 243 16.56 1.10 -6.52
N ALA A 244 17.80 1.15 -7.03
CA ALA A 244 18.23 2.10 -8.06
C ALA A 244 17.45 1.95 -9.38
N GLU A 245 17.16 0.71 -9.79
CA GLU A 245 16.35 0.40 -10.98
C GLU A 245 14.89 0.87 -10.82
N GLN A 246 14.39 0.97 -9.59
CA GLN A 246 13.09 1.54 -9.27
C GLN A 246 13.10 3.07 -9.17
N GLY A 247 14.27 3.70 -9.28
CA GLY A 247 14.42 5.15 -9.26
C GLY A 247 14.80 5.73 -7.91
N ASP A 248 15.16 4.93 -6.91
CA ASP A 248 15.65 5.43 -5.64
C ASP A 248 16.99 6.17 -5.82
N ALA A 249 17.02 7.48 -5.53
CA ALA A 249 18.18 8.33 -5.81
C ALA A 249 19.39 8.00 -4.92
N GLU A 250 19.15 7.68 -3.65
CA GLU A 250 20.21 7.29 -2.70
C GLU A 250 20.85 5.95 -3.11
N ALA A 251 20.01 4.99 -3.52
CA ALA A 251 20.49 3.71 -4.03
C ALA A 251 21.26 3.87 -5.35
N GLN A 252 20.82 4.75 -6.25
CA GLN A 252 21.56 5.07 -7.47
C GLN A 252 22.95 5.62 -7.16
N PHE A 253 23.04 6.54 -6.21
CA PHE A 253 24.31 7.09 -5.77
C PHE A 253 25.22 6.02 -5.16
N ASN A 254 24.71 5.21 -4.22
CA ASN A 254 25.48 4.17 -3.57
C ASN A 254 25.90 3.05 -4.53
N LEU A 255 25.07 2.71 -5.51
CA LEU A 255 25.46 1.79 -6.58
C LEU A 255 26.56 2.39 -7.46
N GLY A 256 26.53 3.69 -7.74
CA GLY A 256 27.62 4.42 -8.40
C GLY A 256 28.91 4.31 -7.62
N LEU A 257 28.87 4.49 -6.28
CA LEU A 257 30.03 4.29 -5.40
C LEU A 257 30.55 2.84 -5.44
N CYS A 258 29.66 1.85 -5.47
CA CYS A 258 30.05 0.44 -5.61
C CYS A 258 30.89 0.22 -6.89
N TYR A 259 30.42 0.72 -8.02
CA TYR A 259 31.16 0.62 -9.30
C TYR A 259 32.43 1.45 -9.31
N TYR A 260 32.42 2.66 -8.74
CA TYR A 260 33.61 3.50 -8.68
C TYR A 260 34.74 2.85 -7.87
N ASN A 261 34.41 2.21 -6.76
CA ASN A 261 35.36 1.60 -5.85
C ASN A 261 35.62 0.12 -6.12
N GLY A 262 34.86 -0.55 -6.99
CA GLY A 262 34.94 -2.00 -7.19
C GLY A 262 34.46 -2.79 -5.94
N ARG A 263 33.50 -2.24 -5.17
CA ARG A 263 32.98 -2.89 -3.96
C ARG A 263 31.73 -3.70 -4.29
N GLY A 264 31.87 -5.03 -4.19
CA GLY A 264 30.78 -5.97 -4.47
C GLY A 264 30.41 -6.13 -5.95
N VAL A 265 31.08 -5.36 -6.81
CA VAL A 265 31.01 -5.42 -8.29
C VAL A 265 32.40 -5.17 -8.85
N GLU A 266 32.65 -5.58 -10.10
CA GLU A 266 33.86 -5.20 -10.81
C GLU A 266 33.89 -3.66 -10.99
N GLN A 267 35.06 -3.04 -10.80
CA GLN A 267 35.20 -1.60 -10.96
C GLN A 267 34.89 -1.18 -12.39
N ASP A 268 33.97 -0.23 -12.53
CA ASP A 268 33.56 0.30 -13.84
C ASP A 268 33.13 1.78 -13.70
N TYR A 269 34.02 2.68 -14.13
CA TYR A 269 33.77 4.12 -14.07
C TYR A 269 32.63 4.57 -15.02
N THR A 270 32.39 3.84 -16.10
CA THR A 270 31.26 4.14 -17.02
C THR A 270 29.92 3.89 -16.33
N GLN A 271 29.81 2.75 -15.62
CA GLN A 271 28.64 2.46 -14.79
C GLN A 271 28.52 3.43 -13.61
N ALA A 272 29.63 3.79 -12.97
CA ALA A 272 29.62 4.76 -11.88
C ALA A 272 29.03 6.11 -12.35
N VAL A 273 29.56 6.66 -13.44
CA VAL A 273 29.05 7.91 -14.04
C VAL A 273 27.57 7.82 -14.45
N TYR A 274 27.17 6.69 -15.02
CA TYR A 274 25.77 6.46 -15.40
C TYR A 274 24.84 6.58 -14.19
N TRP A 275 25.17 5.91 -13.08
CA TRP A 275 24.33 5.91 -11.88
C TRP A 275 24.38 7.25 -11.12
N TYR A 276 25.55 7.90 -11.03
CA TYR A 276 25.66 9.26 -10.48
C TYR A 276 24.82 10.27 -11.24
N ARG A 277 24.83 10.20 -12.59
CA ARG A 277 24.01 11.09 -13.40
C ARG A 277 22.53 10.92 -13.10
N LYS A 278 22.05 9.67 -12.99
CA LYS A 278 20.65 9.40 -12.63
C LYS A 278 20.27 9.95 -11.26
N ALA A 279 21.13 9.80 -10.27
CA ALA A 279 20.90 10.37 -8.93
C ALA A 279 20.92 11.92 -8.97
N ALA A 280 21.85 12.51 -9.71
CA ALA A 280 21.98 13.96 -9.88
C ALA A 280 20.77 14.58 -10.59
N GLU A 281 20.20 13.92 -11.61
CA GLU A 281 18.97 14.33 -12.30
C GLU A 281 17.76 14.42 -11.36
N GLN A 282 17.78 13.66 -10.26
CA GLN A 282 16.77 13.73 -9.21
C GLN A 282 17.07 14.77 -8.12
N GLY A 283 18.18 15.52 -8.25
CA GLY A 283 18.55 16.59 -7.35
C GLY A 283 19.39 16.16 -6.13
N LEU A 284 19.95 14.93 -6.15
CA LEU A 284 20.84 14.49 -5.07
C LEU A 284 22.18 15.25 -5.19
N ALA A 285 22.43 16.15 -4.21
CA ALA A 285 23.59 17.05 -4.24
C ALA A 285 24.94 16.31 -4.29
N ASP A 286 25.07 15.23 -3.51
CA ASP A 286 26.32 14.45 -3.45
C ASP A 286 26.66 13.79 -4.80
N ALA A 287 25.65 13.51 -5.62
CA ALA A 287 25.86 12.95 -6.96
C ALA A 287 26.30 13.98 -8.01
N GLN A 288 26.16 15.27 -7.73
CA GLN A 288 26.54 16.35 -8.66
C GLN A 288 28.05 16.64 -8.65
N TYR A 289 28.76 16.21 -7.62
CA TYR A 289 30.18 16.50 -7.42
C TYR A 289 31.09 15.30 -7.75
N ASN A 290 30.53 14.10 -7.98
CA ASN A 290 31.24 12.87 -8.35
C ASN A 290 31.03 12.52 -9.83
#